data_d9407f65f497f68dade76ec295e6912e
#
_entry.id   d9407f65f497f68dade76ec295e6912e
#
_cell.length_a   1.000
_cell.length_b   1.000
_cell.length_c   1.000
_cell.angle_alpha   90.00
_cell.angle_beta   90.00
_cell.angle_gamma   90.00
#
_symmetry.space_group_name_H-M   'P 1'
#
loop_
_entity.id
_entity.type
_entity.pdbx_description
1 polymer ?
#
loop_
_entity_poly.entity_id
_entity_poly.type
_entity_poly.pdbx_seq_one_letter_code
_entity_poly.pdbx_strand_id
1 'polypeptide(L)'
;EERETIENGSNVASKSGFTGILLNSNTKPVADNQTDISFIKLKSKNSICNIYPLGALTISSKSVEMAELFDMKNSGAVGFYDYKKPILNSNLLKTSLLYSQSFDSVVMSFPMDQSIAKKGIINEGMISVSYGVKGIPNFSEEIQINRDLHILEYTGGKLHIPTISTKKSLDLIKKAKSKGLNVS
;
A
#
# COMPACT_ATOMS: atom_id res chain seq x y z
N GLU A 1 -18.34 6.90 2.68
CA GLU A 1 -18.46 8.39 2.61
C GLU A 1 -18.87 9.03 3.97
N GLU A 2 -18.81 8.29 5.08
CA GLU A 2 -19.19 8.84 6.40
C GLU A 2 -18.26 9.96 6.89
N ARG A 3 -16.99 9.93 6.49
CA ARG A 3 -15.98 10.91 6.93
C ARG A 3 -15.60 11.90 5.85
N GLU A 4 -15.57 11.46 4.60
CA GLU A 4 -15.11 12.24 3.47
C GLU A 4 -15.77 11.75 2.18
N THR A 5 -16.23 12.65 1.34
CA THR A 5 -16.74 12.32 0.02
C THR A 5 -15.62 12.45 -1.03
N ILE A 6 -15.73 11.73 -2.14
CA ILE A 6 -14.80 11.86 -3.28
C ILE A 6 -14.77 13.31 -3.78
N GLU A 7 -15.93 13.95 -3.85
CA GLU A 7 -16.06 15.33 -4.30
C GLU A 7 -15.33 16.31 -3.37
N ASN A 8 -15.56 16.23 -2.06
CA ASN A 8 -14.88 17.10 -1.10
C ASN A 8 -13.37 16.85 -1.06
N GLY A 9 -12.93 15.58 -1.07
CA GLY A 9 -11.51 15.25 -1.14
C GLY A 9 -10.84 15.78 -2.40
N SER A 10 -11.52 15.71 -3.56
CA SER A 10 -11.05 16.29 -4.82
C SER A 10 -10.93 17.82 -4.74
N ASN A 11 -11.93 18.49 -4.14
CA ASN A 11 -11.93 19.96 -3.97
C ASN A 11 -10.80 20.42 -3.06
N VAL A 12 -10.59 19.73 -1.92
CA VAL A 12 -9.49 20.04 -0.99
C VAL A 12 -8.13 19.81 -1.66
N ALA A 13 -7.95 18.70 -2.37
CA ALA A 13 -6.73 18.40 -3.09
C ALA A 13 -6.41 19.47 -4.14
N SER A 14 -7.40 19.85 -4.95
CA SER A 14 -7.25 20.89 -5.98
C SER A 14 -6.87 22.25 -5.37
N LYS A 15 -7.53 22.66 -4.28
CA LYS A 15 -7.18 23.88 -3.54
C LYS A 15 -5.75 23.86 -2.97
N SER A 16 -5.23 22.67 -2.68
CA SER A 16 -3.87 22.47 -2.19
C SER A 16 -2.83 22.30 -3.31
N GLY A 17 -3.24 22.46 -4.58
CA GLY A 17 -2.36 22.41 -5.75
C GLY A 17 -2.12 21.00 -6.32
N PHE A 18 -2.84 19.97 -5.87
CA PHE A 18 -2.74 18.62 -6.45
C PHE A 18 -3.60 18.51 -7.71
N THR A 19 -3.01 17.95 -8.77
CA THR A 19 -3.69 17.64 -10.03
C THR A 19 -4.30 16.25 -10.07
N GLY A 20 -3.87 15.36 -9.17
CA GLY A 20 -4.37 14.00 -9.02
C GLY A 20 -4.04 13.42 -7.65
N ILE A 21 -4.90 12.54 -7.16
CA ILE A 21 -4.75 11.85 -5.88
C ILE A 21 -5.04 10.37 -6.02
N LEU A 22 -4.38 9.56 -5.19
CA LEU A 22 -4.68 8.14 -5.04
C LEU A 22 -5.79 7.96 -4.00
N LEU A 23 -6.82 7.20 -4.35
CA LEU A 23 -7.86 6.79 -3.41
C LEU A 23 -7.54 5.38 -2.90
N ASN A 24 -7.33 5.26 -1.59
CA ASN A 24 -7.03 3.98 -0.96
C ASN A 24 -8.21 3.01 -0.98
N SER A 25 -7.90 1.71 -0.94
CA SER A 25 -8.87 0.61 -0.99
C SER A 25 -9.73 0.43 0.25
N ASN A 26 -9.44 1.14 1.36
CA ASN A 26 -10.11 1.00 2.65
C ASN A 26 -11.48 1.69 2.73
N THR A 27 -12.22 1.66 1.66
CA THR A 27 -13.62 2.09 1.58
C THR A 27 -14.56 1.12 2.33
N LYS A 28 -15.84 1.45 2.44
CA LYS A 28 -16.86 0.55 2.98
C LYS A 28 -17.99 0.38 1.95
N PRO A 29 -18.07 -0.79 1.29
CA PRO A 29 -17.17 -1.96 1.40
C PRO A 29 -15.74 -1.68 0.94
N VAL A 30 -14.80 -2.59 1.27
CA VAL A 30 -13.42 -2.54 0.78
C VAL A 30 -13.42 -2.70 -0.74
N ALA A 31 -12.67 -1.87 -1.45
CA ALA A 31 -12.59 -1.94 -2.90
C ALA A 31 -11.69 -3.11 -3.35
N ASP A 32 -12.22 -4.33 -3.34
CA ASP A 32 -11.50 -5.58 -3.63
C ASP A 32 -12.01 -6.32 -4.88
N ASN A 33 -12.91 -5.70 -5.64
CA ASN A 33 -13.49 -6.25 -6.85
C ASN A 33 -13.72 -5.17 -7.92
N GLN A 34 -14.04 -5.63 -9.13
CA GLN A 34 -14.28 -4.78 -10.30
C GLN A 34 -15.40 -3.74 -10.08
N THR A 35 -16.48 -4.14 -9.43
CA THR A 35 -17.67 -3.28 -9.25
C THR A 35 -17.35 -2.06 -8.41
N ASP A 36 -16.59 -2.24 -7.33
CA ASP A 36 -16.20 -1.14 -6.43
C ASP A 36 -15.29 -0.13 -7.15
N ILE A 37 -14.32 -0.62 -7.93
CA ILE A 37 -13.44 0.25 -8.74
C ILE A 37 -14.25 1.02 -9.79
N SER A 38 -15.15 0.36 -10.50
CA SER A 38 -16.05 0.98 -11.50
C SER A 38 -16.94 2.05 -10.86
N PHE A 39 -17.47 1.77 -9.67
CA PHE A 39 -18.25 2.75 -8.90
C PHE A 39 -17.43 3.99 -8.53
N ILE A 40 -16.20 3.81 -8.03
CA ILE A 40 -15.30 4.92 -7.71
C ILE A 40 -15.01 5.75 -8.97
N LYS A 41 -14.71 5.12 -10.09
CA LYS A 41 -14.45 5.80 -11.37
C LYS A 41 -15.66 6.58 -11.86
N LEU A 42 -16.84 6.01 -11.75
CA LEU A 42 -18.09 6.70 -12.11
C LEU A 42 -18.33 7.93 -11.21
N LYS A 43 -18.19 7.79 -9.90
CA LYS A 43 -18.37 8.88 -8.92
C LYS A 43 -17.33 9.99 -9.10
N SER A 44 -16.13 9.65 -9.53
CA SER A 44 -15.03 10.61 -9.72
C SER A 44 -15.00 11.28 -11.09
N LYS A 45 -15.94 10.95 -11.99
CA LYS A 45 -15.93 11.43 -13.38
C LYS A 45 -15.93 12.97 -13.51
N ASN A 46 -16.62 13.65 -12.62
CA ASN A 46 -16.74 15.12 -12.61
C ASN A 46 -15.87 15.79 -11.52
N SER A 47 -14.92 15.05 -10.94
CA SER A 47 -13.99 15.59 -9.94
C SER A 47 -13.03 16.61 -10.55
N ILE A 48 -12.70 17.68 -9.80
CA ILE A 48 -11.79 18.73 -10.26
C ILE A 48 -10.37 18.21 -10.45
N CYS A 49 -9.88 17.36 -9.54
CA CYS A 49 -8.60 16.66 -9.71
C CYS A 49 -8.83 15.21 -10.11
N ASN A 50 -7.83 14.61 -10.77
CA ASN A 50 -7.90 13.21 -11.18
C ASN A 50 -7.91 12.28 -9.96
N ILE A 51 -8.84 11.34 -9.92
CA ILE A 51 -8.91 10.31 -8.88
C ILE A 51 -8.43 8.99 -9.47
N TYR A 52 -7.39 8.44 -8.84
CA TYR A 52 -6.78 7.17 -9.20
C TYR A 52 -7.08 6.14 -8.10
N PRO A 53 -8.04 5.21 -8.29
CA PRO A 53 -8.37 4.22 -7.28
C PRO A 53 -7.27 3.17 -7.16
N LEU A 54 -6.97 2.80 -5.91
CA LEU A 54 -6.23 1.58 -5.57
C LEU A 54 -7.22 0.48 -5.26
N GLY A 55 -7.02 -0.70 -5.84
CA GLY A 55 -7.71 -1.91 -5.40
C GLY A 55 -7.06 -2.50 -4.15
N ALA A 56 -7.82 -3.24 -3.35
CA ALA A 56 -7.23 -4.06 -2.32
C ALA A 56 -6.41 -5.20 -2.95
N LEU A 57 -5.29 -5.54 -2.32
CA LEU A 57 -4.49 -6.68 -2.77
C LEU A 57 -5.17 -8.01 -2.43
N THR A 58 -5.85 -8.04 -1.29
CA THR A 58 -6.52 -9.23 -0.78
C THR A 58 -8.00 -8.98 -0.49
N ILE A 59 -8.78 -10.04 -0.58
CA ILE A 59 -10.22 -10.01 -0.28
C ILE A 59 -10.45 -9.42 1.12
N SER A 60 -11.24 -8.37 1.19
CA SER A 60 -11.54 -7.60 2.42
C SER A 60 -10.29 -7.09 3.15
N SER A 61 -9.14 -6.99 2.46
CA SER A 61 -7.84 -6.64 3.04
C SER A 61 -7.48 -7.50 4.26
N LYS A 62 -7.64 -8.83 4.16
CA LYS A 62 -7.39 -9.78 5.26
C LYS A 62 -6.05 -10.52 5.16
N SER A 63 -5.26 -10.30 4.10
CA SER A 63 -3.99 -10.99 3.83
C SER A 63 -4.10 -12.52 3.77
N VAL A 64 -5.24 -13.06 3.39
CA VAL A 64 -5.50 -14.50 3.29
C VAL A 64 -5.55 -14.94 1.83
N GLU A 65 -6.37 -14.30 1.02
CA GLU A 65 -6.65 -14.65 -0.36
C GLU A 65 -6.52 -13.43 -1.26
N MET A 66 -5.93 -13.60 -2.44
CA MET A 66 -5.73 -12.52 -3.41
C MET A 66 -7.08 -12.09 -4.00
N ALA A 67 -7.26 -10.79 -4.17
CA ALA A 67 -8.44 -10.20 -4.81
C ALA A 67 -8.38 -10.33 -6.35
N GLU A 68 -9.41 -9.85 -7.04
CA GLU A 68 -9.53 -9.90 -8.51
C GLU A 68 -8.68 -8.82 -9.19
N LEU A 69 -7.35 -8.91 -9.09
CA LEU A 69 -6.43 -7.84 -9.49
C LEU A 69 -6.58 -7.45 -10.96
N PHE A 70 -6.70 -8.42 -11.87
CA PHE A 70 -6.80 -8.15 -13.30
C PHE A 70 -8.10 -7.41 -13.66
N ASP A 71 -9.23 -7.83 -13.09
CA ASP A 71 -10.53 -7.22 -13.38
C ASP A 71 -10.61 -5.81 -12.79
N MET A 72 -10.04 -5.61 -11.60
CA MET A 72 -9.90 -4.27 -11.00
C MET A 72 -8.99 -3.37 -11.85
N LYS A 73 -7.88 -3.89 -12.39
CA LYS A 73 -6.99 -3.15 -13.30
C LYS A 73 -7.73 -2.68 -14.53
N ASN A 74 -8.49 -3.56 -15.18
CA ASN A 74 -9.29 -3.24 -16.37
C ASN A 74 -10.36 -2.20 -16.07
N SER A 75 -10.85 -2.13 -14.84
CA SER A 75 -11.84 -1.13 -14.39
C SER A 75 -11.20 0.20 -13.97
N GLY A 76 -9.87 0.29 -14.01
CA GLY A 76 -9.13 1.53 -13.80
C GLY A 76 -8.40 1.65 -12.47
N ALA A 77 -8.19 0.56 -11.73
CA ALA A 77 -7.27 0.54 -10.61
C ALA A 77 -5.83 0.76 -11.09
N VAL A 78 -5.07 1.62 -10.39
CA VAL A 78 -3.70 1.96 -10.77
C VAL A 78 -2.65 1.14 -10.01
N GLY A 79 -3.05 0.45 -8.97
CA GLY A 79 -2.20 -0.43 -8.14
C GLY A 79 -3.02 -1.13 -7.07
N PHE A 80 -2.37 -1.98 -6.28
CA PHE A 80 -3.04 -2.83 -5.29
C PHE A 80 -2.41 -2.69 -3.91
N TYR A 81 -3.24 -2.36 -2.92
CA TYR A 81 -2.79 -2.05 -1.58
C TYR A 81 -3.83 -2.39 -0.51
N ASP A 82 -3.44 -3.20 0.44
CA ASP A 82 -4.19 -3.38 1.69
C ASP A 82 -3.80 -2.24 2.65
N TYR A 83 -4.55 -1.16 2.63
CA TYR A 83 -4.20 0.09 3.31
C TYR A 83 -3.83 -0.09 4.79
N LYS A 84 -2.57 0.25 5.13
CA LYS A 84 -1.97 0.12 6.46
C LYS A 84 -2.04 -1.29 7.07
N LYS A 85 -2.16 -2.32 6.23
CA LYS A 85 -2.10 -3.72 6.66
C LYS A 85 -0.93 -4.42 5.98
N PRO A 86 -0.03 -5.06 6.73
CA PRO A 86 1.08 -5.79 6.14
C PRO A 86 0.60 -7.09 5.48
N ILE A 87 1.28 -7.48 4.42
CA ILE A 87 1.07 -8.78 3.81
C ILE A 87 1.83 -9.81 4.64
N LEU A 88 1.11 -10.64 5.40
CA LEU A 88 1.73 -11.59 6.32
C LEU A 88 2.29 -12.82 5.60
N ASN A 89 1.60 -13.29 4.55
CA ASN A 89 1.97 -14.48 3.81
C ASN A 89 2.96 -14.14 2.67
N SER A 90 4.20 -14.61 2.78
CA SER A 90 5.24 -14.39 1.77
C SER A 90 4.90 -14.99 0.41
N ASN A 91 4.20 -16.14 0.37
CA ASN A 91 3.77 -16.76 -0.88
C ASN A 91 2.66 -15.93 -1.56
N LEU A 92 1.80 -15.30 -0.79
CA LEU A 92 0.78 -14.38 -1.32
C LEU A 92 1.45 -13.18 -2.02
N LEU A 93 2.43 -12.54 -1.37
CA LEU A 93 3.19 -11.43 -1.98
C LEU A 93 3.91 -11.90 -3.25
N LYS A 94 4.58 -13.07 -3.19
CA LYS A 94 5.25 -13.65 -4.36
C LYS A 94 4.29 -13.85 -5.53
N THR A 95 3.16 -14.48 -5.29
CA THR A 95 2.15 -14.74 -6.33
C THR A 95 1.56 -13.46 -6.88
N SER A 96 1.27 -12.47 -6.02
CA SER A 96 0.75 -11.17 -6.44
C SER A 96 1.75 -10.41 -7.31
N LEU A 97 3.04 -10.41 -6.98
CA LEU A 97 4.09 -9.79 -7.79
C LEU A 97 4.25 -10.48 -9.14
N LEU A 98 4.24 -11.81 -9.20
CA LEU A 98 4.28 -12.55 -10.46
C LEU A 98 3.06 -12.27 -11.32
N TYR A 99 1.87 -12.32 -10.73
CA TYR A 99 0.62 -12.11 -11.47
C TYR A 99 0.48 -10.69 -11.99
N SER A 100 0.83 -9.68 -11.18
CA SER A 100 0.70 -8.26 -11.56
C SER A 100 1.59 -7.85 -12.74
N GLN A 101 2.62 -8.61 -13.07
CA GLN A 101 3.48 -8.36 -14.23
C GLN A 101 2.73 -8.57 -15.55
N SER A 102 1.79 -9.52 -15.61
CA SER A 102 1.06 -9.82 -16.86
C SER A 102 0.19 -8.64 -17.35
N PHE A 103 -0.11 -7.69 -16.48
CA PHE A 103 -0.88 -6.47 -16.80
C PHE A 103 -0.22 -5.18 -16.30
N ASP A 104 1.11 -5.22 -16.12
CA ASP A 104 1.97 -4.09 -15.80
C ASP A 104 1.50 -3.24 -14.61
N SER A 105 1.18 -3.87 -13.48
CA SER A 105 0.66 -3.17 -12.31
C SER A 105 1.61 -3.17 -11.12
N VAL A 106 1.35 -2.26 -10.17
CA VAL A 106 2.15 -2.07 -8.94
C VAL A 106 1.47 -2.76 -7.78
N VAL A 107 2.24 -3.55 -7.04
CA VAL A 107 1.86 -4.08 -5.72
C VAL A 107 2.44 -3.18 -4.64
N MET A 108 1.63 -2.82 -3.64
CA MET A 108 2.07 -2.00 -2.52
C MET A 108 2.06 -2.84 -1.24
N SER A 109 3.14 -2.75 -0.45
CA SER A 109 3.27 -3.48 0.82
C SER A 109 3.51 -2.51 1.97
N PHE A 110 2.68 -2.59 3.01
CA PHE A 110 2.87 -1.82 4.24
C PHE A 110 3.98 -2.44 5.09
N PRO A 111 5.07 -1.72 5.37
CA PRO A 111 6.28 -2.31 5.94
C PRO A 111 6.23 -2.41 7.46
N MET A 112 5.47 -3.33 8.01
CA MET A 112 5.39 -3.53 9.44
C MET A 112 5.16 -4.99 9.80
N ASP A 113 6.07 -5.61 10.54
CA ASP A 113 5.81 -6.89 11.18
C ASP A 113 4.96 -6.67 12.44
N GLN A 114 3.68 -7.03 12.35
CA GLN A 114 2.72 -6.84 13.44
C GLN A 114 3.00 -7.71 14.67
N SER A 115 3.68 -8.84 14.49
CA SER A 115 4.05 -9.71 15.62
C SER A 115 5.07 -9.04 16.54
N ILE A 116 5.91 -8.17 15.97
CA ILE A 116 6.92 -7.36 16.66
C ILE A 116 6.31 -6.04 17.13
N ALA A 117 5.65 -5.31 16.26
CA ALA A 117 5.06 -4.00 16.54
C ALA A 117 3.97 -4.05 17.62
N LYS A 118 3.17 -5.13 17.61
CA LYS A 118 2.06 -5.33 18.56
C LYS A 118 1.17 -4.09 18.67
N LYS A 119 1.09 -3.48 19.86
CA LYS A 119 0.30 -2.28 20.16
C LYS A 119 1.19 -1.02 20.33
N GLY A 120 2.36 -1.00 19.75
CA GLY A 120 3.20 0.19 19.72
C GLY A 120 2.55 1.30 18.88
N ILE A 121 2.79 2.56 19.24
CA ILE A 121 2.16 3.74 18.60
C ILE A 121 3.17 4.71 18.01
N ILE A 122 4.43 4.65 18.44
CA ILE A 122 5.55 5.45 17.93
C ILE A 122 6.79 4.56 17.82
N ASN A 123 7.80 5.00 17.08
CA ASN A 123 9.09 4.27 17.04
C ASN A 123 9.72 4.21 18.43
N GLU A 124 10.31 3.06 18.77
CA GLU A 124 11.00 2.85 20.03
C GLU A 124 12.25 3.75 20.12
N GLY A 125 12.39 4.43 21.24
CA GLY A 125 13.51 5.32 21.50
C GLY A 125 13.32 6.16 22.76
N MET A 126 14.20 7.13 23.00
CA MET A 126 14.13 7.99 24.18
C MET A 126 12.77 8.70 24.32
N ILE A 127 12.16 9.10 23.20
CA ILE A 127 10.87 9.78 23.20
C ILE A 127 9.76 8.83 23.69
N SER A 128 9.70 7.60 23.19
CA SER A 128 8.70 6.63 23.67
C SER A 128 8.81 6.35 25.16
N VAL A 129 10.04 6.28 25.66
CA VAL A 129 10.33 6.09 27.08
C VAL A 129 9.90 7.32 27.90
N SER A 130 10.26 8.54 27.46
CA SER A 130 9.95 9.76 28.19
C SER A 130 8.45 10.04 28.31
N TYR A 131 7.67 9.63 27.31
CA TYR A 131 6.21 9.74 27.34
C TYR A 131 5.51 8.52 27.96
N GLY A 132 6.25 7.48 28.35
CA GLY A 132 5.69 6.25 28.92
C GLY A 132 4.78 5.49 27.92
N VAL A 133 5.01 5.66 26.60
CA VAL A 133 4.21 5.02 25.57
C VAL A 133 4.95 3.83 24.97
N LYS A 134 4.21 2.82 24.53
CA LYS A 134 4.79 1.63 23.93
C LYS A 134 5.43 1.95 22.58
N GLY A 135 6.73 1.74 22.46
CA GLY A 135 7.48 1.86 21.23
C GLY A 135 7.26 0.68 20.25
N ILE A 136 7.44 0.97 18.96
CA ILE A 136 7.57 -0.03 17.90
C ILE A 136 9.05 -0.19 17.61
N PRO A 137 9.66 -1.38 17.82
CA PRO A 137 11.04 -1.60 17.48
C PRO A 137 11.32 -1.35 16.00
N ASN A 138 12.36 -0.61 15.67
CA ASN A 138 12.71 -0.24 14.30
C ASN A 138 12.85 -1.46 13.37
N PHE A 139 13.34 -2.57 13.88
CA PHE A 139 13.51 -3.79 13.10
C PHE A 139 12.18 -4.44 12.67
N SER A 140 11.03 -4.05 13.25
CA SER A 140 9.71 -4.46 12.76
C SER A 140 9.48 -4.01 11.31
N GLU A 141 9.89 -2.79 10.96
CA GLU A 141 9.86 -2.25 9.60
C GLU A 141 10.94 -2.89 8.72
N GLU A 142 12.15 -2.97 9.25
CA GLU A 142 13.33 -3.45 8.51
C GLU A 142 13.23 -4.91 8.06
N ILE A 143 12.71 -5.79 8.91
CA ILE A 143 12.50 -7.21 8.59
C ILE A 143 11.47 -7.35 7.47
N GLN A 144 10.35 -6.64 7.59
CA GLN A 144 9.30 -6.67 6.57
C GLN A 144 9.83 -6.21 5.21
N ILE A 145 10.53 -5.07 5.16
CA ILE A 145 11.14 -4.54 3.95
C ILE A 145 12.17 -5.52 3.37
N ASN A 146 13.06 -6.05 4.20
CA ASN A 146 14.08 -6.99 3.74
C ASN A 146 13.46 -8.25 3.10
N ARG A 147 12.43 -8.81 3.74
CA ARG A 147 11.67 -9.93 3.18
C ARG A 147 11.04 -9.58 1.83
N ASP A 148 10.37 -8.44 1.75
CA ASP A 148 9.65 -8.03 0.54
C ASP A 148 10.60 -7.75 -0.62
N LEU A 149 11.78 -7.17 -0.34
CA LEU A 149 12.82 -6.95 -1.34
C LEU A 149 13.44 -8.26 -1.85
N HIS A 150 13.63 -9.27 -0.99
CA HIS A 150 14.08 -10.60 -1.45
C HIS A 150 13.05 -11.27 -2.35
N ILE A 151 11.76 -11.12 -2.02
CA ILE A 151 10.69 -11.66 -2.88
C ILE A 151 10.66 -10.91 -4.21
N LEU A 152 10.82 -9.59 -4.20
CA LEU A 152 10.90 -8.78 -5.42
C LEU A 152 12.11 -9.17 -6.29
N GLU A 153 13.29 -9.39 -5.68
CA GLU A 153 14.50 -9.84 -6.40
C GLU A 153 14.30 -11.19 -7.09
N TYR A 154 13.55 -12.09 -6.47
CA TYR A 154 13.21 -13.39 -7.05
C TYR A 154 12.13 -13.32 -8.14
N THR A 155 11.10 -12.49 -7.94
CA THR A 155 9.92 -12.46 -8.83
C THR A 155 10.07 -11.48 -9.98
N GLY A 156 10.80 -10.39 -9.81
CA GLY A 156 10.67 -9.18 -10.61
C GLY A 156 9.36 -8.44 -10.27
N GLY A 157 8.83 -7.67 -11.20
CA GLY A 157 7.61 -6.89 -11.00
C GLY A 157 7.87 -5.51 -10.41
N LYS A 158 6.82 -4.88 -9.88
CA LYS A 158 6.84 -3.52 -9.34
C LYS A 158 6.34 -3.51 -7.90
N LEU A 159 7.19 -3.09 -6.97
CA LEU A 159 6.84 -2.97 -5.56
C LEU A 159 6.90 -1.51 -5.11
N HIS A 160 5.85 -1.03 -4.46
CA HIS A 160 5.86 0.26 -3.79
C HIS A 160 5.75 0.09 -2.28
N ILE A 161 6.64 0.74 -1.54
CA ILE A 161 6.63 0.79 -0.07
C ILE A 161 6.15 2.20 0.31
N PRO A 162 4.88 2.35 0.71
CA PRO A 162 4.24 3.67 0.80
C PRO A 162 4.76 4.55 1.93
N THR A 163 5.45 3.98 2.90
CA THR A 163 5.97 4.72 4.05
C THR A 163 7.14 3.98 4.68
N ILE A 164 8.15 4.72 5.11
CA ILE A 164 9.28 4.25 5.89
C ILE A 164 9.59 5.25 7.00
N SER A 165 10.12 4.78 8.10
CA SER A 165 10.46 5.61 9.27
C SER A 165 11.89 5.39 9.78
N THR A 166 12.60 4.39 9.27
CA THR A 166 13.95 4.05 9.77
C THR A 166 15.03 4.30 8.71
N LYS A 167 16.21 4.71 9.18
CA LYS A 167 17.39 4.91 8.31
C LYS A 167 17.79 3.62 7.59
N LYS A 168 17.76 2.49 8.31
CA LYS A 168 18.16 1.20 7.75
C LYS A 168 17.19 0.72 6.66
N SER A 169 15.89 1.00 6.78
CA SER A 169 14.92 0.78 5.71
C SER A 169 15.27 1.55 4.45
N LEU A 170 15.64 2.83 4.60
CA LEU A 170 16.10 3.65 3.48
C LEU A 170 17.34 3.05 2.80
N ASP A 171 18.31 2.57 3.60
CA ASP A 171 19.54 1.97 3.07
C ASP A 171 19.25 0.65 2.32
N LEU A 172 18.31 -0.18 2.83
CA LEU A 172 17.85 -1.39 2.15
C LEU A 172 17.23 -1.07 0.78
N ILE A 173 16.33 -0.08 0.74
CA ILE A 173 15.67 0.33 -0.52
C ILE A 173 16.68 0.94 -1.50
N LYS A 174 17.61 1.79 -1.05
CA LYS A 174 18.68 2.33 -1.89
C LYS A 174 19.54 1.22 -2.51
N LYS A 175 19.92 0.22 -1.71
CA LYS A 175 20.67 -0.96 -2.18
C LYS A 175 19.87 -1.77 -3.21
N ALA A 176 18.57 -1.96 -2.99
CA ALA A 176 17.70 -2.64 -3.96
C ALA A 176 17.63 -1.88 -5.28
N LYS A 177 17.43 -0.55 -5.23
CA LYS A 177 17.45 0.32 -6.43
C LYS A 177 18.77 0.26 -7.17
N SER A 178 19.92 0.26 -6.48
CA SER A 178 21.24 0.16 -7.12
C SER A 178 21.46 -1.20 -7.81
N LYS A 179 20.75 -2.25 -7.41
CA LYS A 179 20.71 -3.55 -8.09
C LYS A 179 19.75 -3.58 -9.29
N GLY A 180 19.05 -2.50 -9.58
CA GLY A 180 18.07 -2.43 -10.67
C GLY A 180 16.68 -2.96 -10.33
N LEU A 181 16.36 -3.23 -9.05
CA LEU A 181 15.02 -3.66 -8.67
C LEU A 181 14.02 -2.51 -8.81
N ASN A 182 12.84 -2.81 -9.35
CA ASN A 182 11.77 -1.85 -9.52
C ASN A 182 11.00 -1.65 -8.20
N VAL A 183 11.62 -0.90 -7.29
CA VAL A 183 11.06 -0.53 -5.98
C VAL A 183 11.00 0.99 -5.83
N SER A 184 9.90 1.49 -5.25
CA SER A 184 9.70 2.91 -4.97
C SER A 184 9.12 3.15 -3.56
#